data_d2e051e58348140c027aa128f03a9a30
#
_entry.id   d2e051e58348140c027aa128f03a9a30
#
_cell.length_a   1.000
_cell.length_b   1.000
_cell.length_c   1.000
_cell.angle_alpha   90.00
_cell.angle_beta   90.00
_cell.angle_gamma   90.00
#
_symmetry.space_group_name_H-M   'P 1'
#
loop_
_entity.id
_entity.type
_entity.pdbx_description
1 polymer ?
#
loop_
_entity_poly.entity_id
_entity_poly.type
_entity_poly.pdbx_seq_one_letter_code
_entity_poly.pdbx_strand_id
1 'polypeptide(L)'
;MTTIQHFHILRNMKTIARLPLAQLSADESHVEAFKALAHLSRLQVFFVLVKAGKALSVGEIQDAVEIPGPTLSHHLDVLRRAGLVESRKEERYIYYSVQRETATTLARLLTACC
;
A
#
# COMPACT_ATOMS: atom_id res chain seq x y z
N MET A 1 20.84 12.33 -9.22
CA MET A 1 20.00 11.47 -8.49
C MET A 1 19.41 12.05 -7.20
N THR A 2 20.06 12.96 -6.59
CA THR A 2 19.62 13.50 -5.32
C THR A 2 18.69 14.68 -5.51
N THR A 3 17.45 14.40 -5.81
CA THR A 3 16.38 15.37 -5.66
C THR A 3 15.98 15.39 -4.18
N ILE A 4 15.31 16.44 -3.75
CA ILE A 4 14.78 16.52 -2.38
C ILE A 4 13.89 15.33 -2.09
N GLN A 5 13.04 14.94 -3.03
CA GLN A 5 12.14 13.83 -2.89
C GLN A 5 12.90 12.51 -2.70
N HIS A 6 13.92 12.28 -3.49
CA HIS A 6 14.76 11.10 -3.38
C HIS A 6 15.47 11.07 -2.02
N PHE A 7 15.95 12.22 -1.56
CA PHE A 7 16.61 12.34 -0.26
C PHE A 7 15.66 11.94 0.88
N HIS A 8 14.39 12.35 0.82
CA HIS A 8 13.40 11.96 1.82
C HIS A 8 13.16 10.46 1.83
N ILE A 9 13.08 9.86 0.67
CA ILE A 9 12.91 8.40 0.55
C ILE A 9 14.10 7.69 1.18
N LEU A 10 15.32 8.10 0.87
CA LEU A 10 16.52 7.48 1.43
C LEU A 10 16.58 7.63 2.94
N ARG A 11 16.19 8.78 3.46
CA ARG A 11 16.20 9.02 4.90
C ARG A 11 15.21 8.10 5.60
N ASN A 12 14.02 7.94 5.05
CA ASN A 12 13.02 7.03 5.61
C ASN A 12 13.50 5.59 5.59
N MET A 13 14.13 5.18 4.51
CA MET A 13 14.69 3.83 4.38
C MET A 13 15.79 3.59 5.41
N LYS A 14 16.66 4.57 5.65
CA LYS A 14 17.68 4.45 6.68
C LYS A 14 17.08 4.27 8.07
N THR A 15 16.05 5.04 8.38
CA THR A 15 15.36 4.92 9.66
C THR A 15 14.75 3.54 9.81
N ILE A 16 14.13 3.03 8.77
CA ILE A 16 13.52 1.70 8.75
C ILE A 16 14.59 0.62 8.91
N ALA A 17 15.70 0.75 8.19
CA ALA A 17 16.77 -0.24 8.20
C ALA A 17 17.57 -0.27 9.52
N ARG A 18 17.48 0.79 10.33
CA ARG A 18 18.18 0.86 11.62
C ARG A 18 17.57 -0.01 12.69
N LEU A 19 16.35 -0.50 12.50
CA LEU A 19 15.73 -1.35 13.50
C LEU A 19 16.51 -2.66 13.62
N PRO A 20 16.73 -3.13 14.86
CA PRO A 20 17.46 -4.37 15.05
C PRO A 20 16.81 -5.52 14.26
N LEU A 21 17.62 -6.30 13.56
CA LEU A 21 17.13 -7.45 12.81
C LEU A 21 16.35 -8.43 13.68
N ALA A 22 16.73 -8.52 14.95
CA ALA A 22 16.03 -9.39 15.89
C ALA A 22 14.57 -9.00 16.12
N GLN A 23 14.21 -7.74 15.82
CA GLN A 23 12.84 -7.27 15.94
C GLN A 23 12.04 -7.44 14.65
N LEU A 24 12.71 -7.84 13.57
CA LEU A 24 12.06 -8.08 12.30
C LEU A 24 11.71 -9.56 12.22
N SER A 25 10.44 -9.86 12.06
CA SER A 25 9.99 -11.23 11.89
C SER A 25 8.94 -11.25 10.79
N ALA A 26 8.98 -12.30 9.97
CA ALA A 26 7.98 -12.52 8.97
C ALA A 26 6.90 -13.45 9.54
N ASP A 27 5.65 -13.11 9.31
CA ASP A 27 4.52 -13.92 9.74
C ASP A 27 3.46 -14.02 8.64
N GLU A 28 2.37 -14.70 8.95
CA GLU A 28 1.30 -14.92 7.99
C GLU A 28 0.69 -13.61 7.47
N SER A 29 0.64 -12.57 8.28
CA SER A 29 0.07 -11.29 7.84
C SER A 29 0.92 -10.67 6.74
N HIS A 30 2.23 -10.81 6.81
CA HIS A 30 3.14 -10.35 5.76
C HIS A 30 2.92 -11.14 4.47
N VAL A 31 2.76 -12.46 4.58
CA VAL A 31 2.50 -13.31 3.42
C VAL A 31 1.20 -12.89 2.73
N GLU A 32 0.14 -12.67 3.50
CA GLU A 32 -1.14 -12.25 2.94
C GLU A 32 -1.05 -10.90 2.24
N ALA A 33 -0.29 -9.96 2.81
CA ALA A 33 -0.08 -8.66 2.19
C ALA A 33 0.67 -8.80 0.85
N PHE A 34 1.73 -9.60 0.83
CA PHE A 34 2.47 -9.84 -0.42
C PHE A 34 1.62 -10.55 -1.45
N LYS A 35 0.82 -11.54 -1.05
CA LYS A 35 -0.10 -12.22 -1.96
C LYS A 35 -1.10 -11.25 -2.57
N ALA A 36 -1.62 -10.33 -1.77
CA ALA A 36 -2.57 -9.35 -2.28
C ALA A 36 -1.91 -8.45 -3.32
N LEU A 37 -0.65 -8.09 -3.15
CA LEU A 37 0.08 -7.26 -4.10
C LEU A 37 0.61 -8.05 -5.31
N ALA A 38 0.67 -9.37 -5.23
CA ALA A 38 1.20 -10.21 -6.30
C ALA A 38 0.17 -10.43 -7.42
N HIS A 39 -0.47 -9.37 -7.85
CA HIS A 39 -1.45 -9.34 -8.94
C HIS A 39 -1.35 -7.97 -9.58
N LEU A 40 -1.10 -7.93 -10.88
CA LEU A 40 -0.82 -6.66 -11.55
C LEU A 40 -1.88 -5.59 -11.29
N SER A 41 -3.16 -5.95 -11.47
CA SER A 41 -4.23 -4.96 -11.28
C SER A 41 -4.29 -4.44 -9.85
N ARG A 42 -4.10 -5.32 -8.87
CA ARG A 42 -4.09 -4.89 -7.46
C ARG A 42 -2.90 -4.00 -7.14
N LEU A 43 -1.75 -4.34 -7.69
CA LEU A 43 -0.56 -3.51 -7.52
C LEU A 43 -0.76 -2.13 -8.13
N GLN A 44 -1.39 -2.06 -9.30
CA GLN A 44 -1.72 -0.79 -9.95
C GLN A 44 -2.68 0.05 -9.11
N VAL A 45 -3.72 -0.58 -8.57
CA VAL A 45 -4.67 0.10 -7.68
C VAL A 45 -3.97 0.64 -6.44
N PHE A 46 -3.12 -0.18 -5.84
CA PHE A 46 -2.36 0.23 -4.66
C PHE A 46 -1.47 1.43 -4.98
N PHE A 47 -0.77 1.42 -6.10
CA PHE A 47 0.09 2.54 -6.51
C PHE A 47 -0.69 3.81 -6.80
N VAL A 48 -1.90 3.71 -7.34
CA VAL A 48 -2.75 4.88 -7.53
C VAL A 48 -3.01 5.55 -6.19
N LEU A 49 -3.31 4.76 -5.17
CA LEU A 49 -3.54 5.27 -3.82
C LEU A 49 -2.27 5.86 -3.19
N VAL A 50 -1.14 5.19 -3.40
CA VAL A 50 0.15 5.69 -2.92
C VAL A 50 0.46 7.04 -3.53
N LYS A 51 0.32 7.18 -4.85
CA LYS A 51 0.60 8.43 -5.55
C LYS A 51 -0.35 9.54 -5.15
N ALA A 52 -1.60 9.21 -4.90
CA ALA A 52 -2.59 10.21 -4.50
C ALA A 52 -2.25 10.83 -3.15
N GLY A 53 -1.69 10.05 -2.23
CA GLY A 53 -1.34 10.51 -0.90
C GLY A 53 -2.55 10.93 -0.06
N LYS A 54 -3.74 10.55 -0.48
CA LYS A 54 -4.99 10.88 0.18
C LYS A 54 -6.03 9.83 -0.14
N ALA A 55 -7.13 9.83 0.57
CA ALA A 55 -8.23 8.91 0.29
C ALA A 55 -8.89 9.26 -1.06
N LEU A 56 -9.20 8.23 -1.83
CA LEU A 56 -9.90 8.35 -3.11
C LEU A 56 -11.20 7.55 -3.07
N SER A 57 -12.22 8.07 -3.71
CA SER A 57 -13.47 7.32 -3.91
C SER A 57 -13.25 6.20 -4.93
N VAL A 58 -14.13 5.21 -4.92
CA VAL A 58 -14.09 4.12 -5.90
C VAL A 58 -14.13 4.67 -7.34
N GLY A 59 -14.97 5.67 -7.57
CA GLY A 59 -15.07 6.29 -8.90
C GLY A 59 -13.76 6.93 -9.34
N GLU A 60 -13.09 7.64 -8.43
CA GLU A 60 -11.80 8.25 -8.73
C GLU A 60 -10.74 7.21 -9.04
N ILE A 61 -10.73 6.11 -8.30
CA ILE A 61 -9.80 5.01 -8.56
C ILE A 61 -10.11 4.39 -9.92
N GLN A 62 -11.39 4.15 -10.21
CA GLN A 62 -11.81 3.54 -11.46
C GLN A 62 -11.39 4.38 -12.68
N ASP A 63 -11.48 5.70 -12.56
CA ASP A 63 -11.04 6.59 -13.63
C ASP A 63 -9.55 6.46 -13.91
N ALA A 64 -8.77 6.11 -12.90
CA ALA A 64 -7.32 6.01 -13.04
C ALA A 64 -6.85 4.64 -13.55
N VAL A 65 -7.60 3.56 -13.33
CA VAL A 65 -7.11 2.19 -13.61
C VAL A 65 -7.84 1.45 -14.70
N GLU A 66 -8.95 1.96 -15.17
CA GLU A 66 -9.73 1.35 -16.26
C GLU A 66 -10.10 -0.13 -16.00
N ILE A 67 -10.50 -0.43 -14.77
CA ILE A 67 -10.92 -1.77 -14.36
C ILE A 67 -12.43 -1.75 -14.18
N PRO A 68 -13.17 -2.78 -14.65
CA PRO A 68 -14.61 -2.83 -14.43
C PRO A 68 -14.96 -2.75 -12.94
N GLY A 69 -16.07 -2.07 -12.63
CA GLY A 69 -16.47 -1.80 -11.25
C GLY A 69 -16.49 -3.01 -10.34
N PRO A 70 -17.16 -4.11 -10.72
CA PRO A 70 -17.19 -5.30 -9.85
C PRO A 70 -15.82 -5.90 -9.58
N THR A 71 -14.95 -5.90 -10.58
CA THR A 71 -13.58 -6.41 -10.44
C THR A 71 -12.76 -5.48 -9.54
N LEU A 72 -12.90 -4.17 -9.72
CA LEU A 72 -12.21 -3.21 -8.88
C LEU A 72 -12.66 -3.35 -7.42
N SER A 73 -13.95 -3.48 -7.17
CA SER A 73 -14.47 -3.67 -5.82
C SER A 73 -13.87 -4.92 -5.17
N HIS A 74 -13.74 -5.99 -5.94
CA HIS A 74 -13.11 -7.21 -5.45
C HIS A 74 -11.64 -6.96 -5.10
N HIS A 75 -10.90 -6.29 -5.96
CA HIS A 75 -9.49 -5.99 -5.71
C HIS A 75 -9.31 -5.10 -4.48
N LEU A 76 -10.15 -4.09 -4.32
CA LEU A 76 -10.11 -3.22 -3.15
C LEU A 76 -10.42 -4.01 -1.87
N ASP A 77 -11.36 -4.94 -1.94
CA ASP A 77 -11.70 -5.77 -0.79
C ASP A 77 -10.55 -6.71 -0.41
N VAL A 78 -9.87 -7.30 -1.39
CA VAL A 78 -8.68 -8.14 -1.14
C VAL A 78 -7.59 -7.31 -0.47
N LEU A 79 -7.31 -6.11 -0.98
CA LEU A 79 -6.30 -5.23 -0.39
C LEU A 79 -6.68 -4.81 1.04
N ARG A 80 -7.94 -4.53 1.27
CA ARG A 80 -8.43 -4.13 2.59
C ARG A 80 -8.29 -5.27 3.60
N ARG A 81 -8.68 -6.48 3.21
CA ARG A 81 -8.58 -7.65 4.10
C ARG A 81 -7.14 -8.01 4.41
N ALA A 82 -6.22 -7.70 3.49
CA ALA A 82 -4.79 -7.91 3.71
C ALA A 82 -4.14 -6.79 4.54
N GLY A 83 -4.90 -5.77 4.92
CA GLY A 83 -4.41 -4.68 5.74
C GLY A 83 -3.60 -3.62 4.99
N LEU A 84 -3.62 -3.64 3.66
CA LEU A 84 -2.85 -2.70 2.83
C LEU A 84 -3.56 -1.39 2.60
N VAL A 85 -4.87 -1.41 2.60
CA VAL A 85 -5.69 -0.21 2.49
C VAL A 85 -6.77 -0.24 3.55
N GLU A 86 -7.27 0.94 3.88
CA GLU A 86 -8.43 1.08 4.76
C GLU A 86 -9.53 1.79 4.00
N SER A 87 -10.77 1.56 4.42
CA SER A 87 -11.92 2.17 3.79
C SER A 87 -12.70 2.99 4.79
N ARG A 88 -13.32 4.05 4.31
CA ARG A 88 -14.17 4.92 5.10
C ARG A 88 -15.40 5.27 4.29
N LYS A 89 -16.57 5.12 4.90
CA LYS A 89 -17.80 5.50 4.25
C LYS A 89 -18.18 6.93 4.69
N GLU A 90 -18.40 7.80 3.70
CA GLU A 90 -18.92 9.14 3.92
C GLU A 90 -20.15 9.32 3.05
N GLU A 91 -21.30 9.45 3.67
CA GLU A 91 -22.60 9.51 3.00
C GLU A 91 -22.79 8.25 2.16
N ARG A 92 -22.88 8.37 0.83
CA ARG A 92 -23.05 7.24 -0.08
C ARG A 92 -21.76 6.79 -0.75
N TYR A 93 -20.64 7.48 -0.46
CA TYR A 93 -19.37 7.19 -1.08
C TYR A 93 -18.49 6.39 -0.14
N ILE A 94 -17.69 5.50 -0.71
CA ILE A 94 -16.66 4.78 0.03
C ILE A 94 -15.31 5.28 -0.47
N TYR A 95 -14.46 5.69 0.47
CA TYR A 95 -13.12 6.20 0.20
C TYR A 95 -12.10 5.19 0.68
N TYR A 96 -11.03 5.03 -0.10
CA TYR A 96 -9.94 4.13 0.23
C TYR A 96 -8.64 4.90 0.33
N SER A 97 -7.80 4.50 1.27
CA SER A 97 -6.47 5.10 1.45
C SER A 97 -5.48 4.02 1.86
N VAL A 98 -4.19 4.28 1.65
CA VAL A 98 -3.13 3.35 2.02
C VAL A 98 -3.07 3.21 3.54
N GLN A 99 -2.97 1.98 4.03
CA GLN A 99 -2.66 1.71 5.41
C GLN A 99 -1.14 1.80 5.58
N ARG A 100 -0.67 2.96 6.00
CA ARG A 100 0.76 3.29 6.01
C ARG A 100 1.59 2.36 6.88
N GLU A 101 1.03 1.95 8.00
CA GLU A 101 1.75 1.10 8.94
C GLU A 101 2.11 -0.24 8.31
N THR A 102 1.16 -0.87 7.62
CA THR A 102 1.42 -2.12 6.92
C THR A 102 2.44 -1.94 5.81
N ALA A 103 2.29 -0.90 5.01
CA ALA A 103 3.22 -0.62 3.91
C ALA A 103 4.64 -0.41 4.45
N THR A 104 4.77 0.33 5.54
CA THR A 104 6.06 0.57 6.18
C THR A 104 6.67 -0.73 6.70
N THR A 105 5.87 -1.60 7.30
CA THR A 105 6.35 -2.89 7.80
C THR A 105 6.90 -3.76 6.67
N LEU A 106 6.19 -3.81 5.54
CA LEU A 106 6.67 -4.58 4.39
C LEU A 106 7.96 -4.01 3.83
N ALA A 107 8.06 -2.68 3.76
CA ALA A 107 9.28 -2.02 3.32
C ALA A 107 10.46 -2.34 4.23
N ARG A 108 10.23 -2.39 5.54
CA ARG A 108 11.27 -2.75 6.51
C ARG A 108 11.81 -4.16 6.27
N LEU A 109 10.91 -5.12 6.02
CA LEU A 109 11.33 -6.48 5.72
C LEU A 109 12.19 -6.55 4.46
N LEU A 110 11.81 -5.80 3.43
CA LEU A 110 12.51 -5.82 2.16
C LEU A 110 13.81 -5.03 2.17
N THR A 111 13.94 -4.04 3.03
CA THR A 111 15.11 -3.17 3.07
C THR A 111 16.07 -3.51 4.21
N ALA A 112 15.78 -4.54 5.00
CA ALA A 112 16.60 -4.93 6.14
C ALA A 112 18.02 -5.34 5.72
N CYS A 113 18.21 -5.75 4.48
CA CYS A 113 19.53 -6.11 3.95
C CYS A 113 20.38 -4.89 3.59
N CYS A 114 19.81 -3.71 3.60
CA CYS A 114 20.47 -2.48 3.21
C CYS A 114 20.80 -1.63 4.44
#